data_84038ed3d6b18acc46dfbe38afd5faeb
#
_entry.id   84038ed3d6b18acc46dfbe38afd5faeb
#
_cell.length_a   1.000
_cell.length_b   1.000
_cell.length_c   1.000
_cell.angle_alpha   90.00
_cell.angle_beta   90.00
_cell.angle_gamma   90.00
#
_symmetry.space_group_name_H-M   'P 1'
#
loop_
_entity.id
_entity.type
_entity.pdbx_description
1 polymer ?
#
loop_
_entity_poly.entity_id
_entity_poly.type
_entity_poly.pdbx_seq_one_letter_code
_entity_poly.pdbx_strand_id
1 'polypeptide(L)'
;MTDTKNATAPAHSESETPQKVAVITGATGGMGREIIADLAGDYHVYALGRSAAELPESDSITPVVIDLVAGLDEGMKLPELDRVDVLVHAAARATKYSVEEATPENWRAHMDLNVHAPAELTRALLPQLRKAEGTVVFINSGAGRHSYGDNVIYAATKHALYALADGLRISEPGIRVSTVAPGPTDTPMLKGLQDYDPSQVIAPAEVARAIRTVVEAGPTTQLTEIQVRPRIELHLRK
;
A
#
# COMPACT_ATOMS: atom_id res chain seq x y z
N MET A 1 -16.16 -46.03 53.25
CA MET A 1 -15.56 -44.67 53.20
C MET A 1 -14.52 -44.69 52.12
N THR A 2 -14.85 -44.28 50.91
CA THR A 2 -13.95 -44.18 49.76
C THR A 2 -14.11 -42.76 49.17
N ASP A 3 -13.15 -41.90 49.51
CA ASP A 3 -13.04 -40.54 49.00
C ASP A 3 -12.66 -40.54 47.51
N THR A 4 -13.58 -40.13 46.67
CA THR A 4 -13.31 -39.88 45.25
C THR A 4 -12.86 -38.42 45.09
N LYS A 5 -11.52 -38.23 44.96
CA LYS A 5 -10.94 -36.93 44.59
C LYS A 5 -11.31 -36.60 43.16
N ASN A 6 -12.12 -35.57 43.03
CA ASN A 6 -12.48 -34.94 41.74
C ASN A 6 -11.25 -34.16 41.26
N ALA A 7 -10.57 -34.67 40.25
CA ALA A 7 -9.47 -33.94 39.57
C ALA A 7 -10.07 -33.01 38.55
N THR A 8 -10.05 -31.70 38.85
CA THR A 8 -10.39 -30.64 37.92
C THR A 8 -9.29 -30.57 36.86
N ALA A 9 -9.61 -30.84 35.62
CA ALA A 9 -8.70 -30.66 34.48
C ALA A 9 -8.35 -29.16 34.33
N PRO A 10 -7.09 -28.82 33.97
CA PRO A 10 -6.73 -27.45 33.72
C PRO A 10 -7.47 -26.91 32.49
N ALA A 11 -8.04 -25.72 32.61
CA ALA A 11 -8.63 -24.99 31.52
C ALA A 11 -7.56 -24.77 30.44
N HIS A 12 -7.84 -25.24 29.23
CA HIS A 12 -7.03 -24.89 28.04
C HIS A 12 -7.13 -23.37 27.85
N SER A 13 -6.02 -22.67 28.02
CA SER A 13 -5.89 -21.29 27.56
C SER A 13 -6.10 -21.30 26.04
N GLU A 14 -7.19 -20.73 25.57
CA GLU A 14 -7.37 -20.40 24.16
C GLU A 14 -6.14 -19.56 23.78
N SER A 15 -5.30 -20.06 22.90
CA SER A 15 -4.20 -19.28 22.33
C SER A 15 -4.84 -18.22 21.47
N GLU A 16 -4.86 -16.96 21.97
CA GLU A 16 -5.27 -15.82 21.17
C GLU A 16 -4.45 -15.84 19.88
N THR A 17 -5.14 -15.93 18.75
CA THR A 17 -4.49 -15.82 17.45
C THR A 17 -3.82 -14.45 17.38
N PRO A 18 -2.52 -14.33 17.10
CA PRO A 18 -1.85 -13.03 17.09
C PRO A 18 -2.55 -12.08 16.15
N GLN A 19 -2.79 -10.86 16.62
CA GLN A 19 -3.44 -9.82 15.82
C GLN A 19 -2.65 -9.57 14.54
N LYS A 20 -3.32 -9.63 13.39
CA LYS A 20 -2.71 -9.34 12.09
C LYS A 20 -2.38 -7.85 11.99
N VAL A 21 -1.27 -7.54 11.32
CA VAL A 21 -0.74 -6.18 11.19
C VAL A 21 -0.72 -5.75 9.72
N ALA A 22 -1.29 -4.57 9.45
CA ALA A 22 -1.16 -3.90 8.17
C ALA A 22 -0.38 -2.58 8.30
N VAL A 23 0.54 -2.33 7.40
CA VAL A 23 1.29 -1.06 7.29
C VAL A 23 0.90 -0.38 5.99
N ILE A 24 0.40 0.85 6.05
CA ILE A 24 -0.14 1.58 4.90
C ILE A 24 0.54 2.93 4.78
N THR A 25 1.24 3.20 3.68
CA THR A 25 1.81 4.52 3.40
C THR A 25 0.82 5.41 2.64
N GLY A 26 1.01 6.74 2.70
CA GLY A 26 0.06 7.67 2.09
C GLY A 26 -1.33 7.65 2.74
N ALA A 27 -1.35 7.37 4.03
CA ALA A 27 -2.53 7.10 4.85
C ALA A 27 -3.62 8.19 4.81
N THR A 28 -3.23 9.46 4.66
CA THR A 28 -4.17 10.60 4.58
C THR A 28 -4.64 10.90 3.16
N GLY A 29 -4.11 10.21 2.15
CA GLY A 29 -4.53 10.35 0.75
C GLY A 29 -5.91 9.71 0.49
N GLY A 30 -6.54 10.04 -0.66
CA GLY A 30 -7.87 9.53 -0.99
C GLY A 30 -7.95 8.00 -0.99
N MET A 31 -7.00 7.30 -1.62
CA MET A 31 -6.94 5.84 -1.59
C MET A 31 -6.52 5.30 -0.22
N GLY A 32 -5.54 5.95 0.45
CA GLY A 32 -5.04 5.51 1.75
C GLY A 32 -6.14 5.42 2.81
N ARG A 33 -7.00 6.43 2.89
CA ARG A 33 -8.14 6.45 3.85
C ARG A 33 -9.11 5.29 3.62
N GLU A 34 -9.45 4.99 2.38
CA GLU A 34 -10.36 3.88 2.05
C GLU A 34 -9.73 2.51 2.32
N ILE A 35 -8.41 2.36 2.06
CA ILE A 35 -7.69 1.13 2.36
C ILE A 35 -7.62 0.89 3.87
N ILE A 36 -7.37 1.94 4.65
CA ILE A 36 -7.40 1.86 6.12
C ILE A 36 -8.79 1.46 6.60
N ALA A 37 -9.84 2.13 6.14
CA ALA A 37 -11.21 1.84 6.54
C ALA A 37 -11.61 0.39 6.20
N ASP A 38 -11.16 -0.11 5.05
CA ASP A 38 -11.45 -1.47 4.61
C ASP A 38 -10.70 -2.53 5.46
N LEU A 39 -9.42 -2.31 5.77
CA LEU A 39 -8.59 -3.30 6.46
C LEU A 39 -8.69 -3.27 7.99
N ALA A 40 -9.06 -2.14 8.61
CA ALA A 40 -9.06 -1.97 10.07
C ALA A 40 -10.01 -2.90 10.84
N GLY A 41 -10.96 -3.58 10.15
CA GLY A 41 -11.83 -4.60 10.75
C GLY A 41 -11.11 -5.92 11.06
N ASP A 42 -10.04 -6.24 10.33
CA ASP A 42 -9.33 -7.52 10.38
C ASP A 42 -7.86 -7.38 10.80
N TYR A 43 -7.32 -6.17 10.74
CA TYR A 43 -5.91 -5.85 10.98
C TYR A 43 -5.78 -4.71 11.97
N HIS A 44 -4.72 -4.74 12.76
CA HIS A 44 -4.21 -3.50 13.37
C HIS A 44 -3.42 -2.73 12.32
N VAL A 45 -3.87 -1.52 12.00
CA VAL A 45 -3.32 -0.71 10.90
C VAL A 45 -2.36 0.34 11.42
N TYR A 46 -1.11 0.27 11.01
CA TYR A 46 -0.14 1.36 11.15
C TYR A 46 -0.24 2.28 9.93
N ALA A 47 -0.80 3.46 10.14
CA ALA A 47 -1.14 4.43 9.11
C ALA A 47 -0.02 5.46 8.93
N LEU A 48 0.86 5.27 7.94
CA LEU A 48 2.08 6.03 7.74
C LEU A 48 1.89 7.26 6.82
N GLY A 49 2.36 8.42 7.27
CA GLY A 49 2.38 9.63 6.44
C GLY A 49 2.78 10.88 7.20
N ARG A 50 3.09 11.95 6.49
CA ARG A 50 3.49 13.23 7.09
C ARG A 50 2.37 13.88 7.91
N SER A 51 1.13 13.72 7.46
CA SER A 51 -0.08 14.24 8.13
C SER A 51 -0.85 13.13 8.86
N ALA A 52 -0.21 12.01 9.22
CA ALA A 52 -0.89 10.89 9.85
C ALA A 52 -1.57 11.28 11.18
N ALA A 53 -1.06 12.29 11.90
CA ALA A 53 -1.69 12.83 13.11
C ALA A 53 -3.13 13.37 12.88
N GLU A 54 -3.55 13.62 11.65
CA GLU A 54 -4.92 14.01 11.31
C GLU A 54 -5.89 12.82 11.26
N LEU A 55 -5.37 11.58 11.30
CA LEU A 55 -6.20 10.39 11.32
C LEU A 55 -6.66 10.08 12.74
N PRO A 56 -7.88 9.56 12.92
CA PRO A 56 -8.31 9.11 14.24
C PRO A 56 -7.48 7.91 14.69
N GLU A 57 -6.97 7.97 15.91
CA GLU A 57 -6.41 6.83 16.62
C GLU A 57 -7.55 5.97 17.18
N SER A 58 -7.40 4.66 17.14
CA SER A 58 -8.37 3.71 17.70
C SER A 58 -7.66 2.40 18.06
N ASP A 59 -8.39 1.46 18.66
CA ASP A 59 -7.86 0.12 18.98
C ASP A 59 -7.32 -0.63 17.75
N SER A 60 -7.77 -0.27 16.55
CA SER A 60 -7.34 -0.91 15.29
C SER A 60 -6.52 -0.01 14.38
N ILE A 61 -6.28 1.26 14.74
CA ILE A 61 -5.52 2.21 13.88
C ILE A 61 -4.54 3.00 14.73
N THR A 62 -3.25 2.89 14.40
CA THR A 62 -2.16 3.71 14.97
C THR A 62 -1.60 4.64 13.90
N PRO A 63 -1.84 5.96 13.99
CA PRO A 63 -1.20 6.93 13.13
C PRO A 63 0.30 7.01 13.39
N VAL A 64 1.12 6.99 12.33
CA VAL A 64 2.59 7.11 12.41
C VAL A 64 3.04 8.28 11.56
N VAL A 65 3.47 9.36 12.22
CA VAL A 65 3.99 10.54 11.52
C VAL A 65 5.41 10.25 11.04
N ILE A 66 5.58 10.16 9.73
CA ILE A 66 6.86 9.87 9.08
C ILE A 66 6.96 10.59 7.73
N ASP A 67 8.13 11.17 7.45
CA ASP A 67 8.52 11.54 6.09
C ASP A 67 9.35 10.41 5.49
N LEU A 68 8.78 9.71 4.52
CA LEU A 68 9.41 8.56 3.87
C LEU A 68 10.67 8.94 3.06
N VAL A 69 10.73 10.19 2.57
CA VAL A 69 11.90 10.67 1.81
C VAL A 69 13.05 11.00 2.77
N ALA A 70 12.77 11.69 3.88
CA ALA A 70 13.78 11.92 4.92
C ALA A 70 14.31 10.60 5.50
N GLY A 71 13.46 9.59 5.59
CA GLY A 71 13.84 8.25 6.04
C GLY A 71 14.86 7.53 5.15
N LEU A 72 15.08 7.98 3.92
CA LEU A 72 16.12 7.41 3.03
C LEU A 72 17.53 7.70 3.57
N ASP A 73 17.75 8.89 4.12
CA ASP A 73 19.05 9.34 4.63
C ASP A 73 19.20 9.07 6.14
N GLU A 74 18.12 9.22 6.91
CA GLU A 74 18.13 9.14 8.38
C GLU A 74 17.78 7.76 8.94
N GLY A 75 17.33 6.83 8.08
CA GLY A 75 16.73 5.55 8.46
C GLY A 75 15.22 5.67 8.72
N MET A 76 14.48 4.62 8.37
CA MET A 76 13.03 4.56 8.61
C MET A 76 12.73 4.41 10.10
N LYS A 77 12.25 5.48 10.73
CA LYS A 77 11.84 5.48 12.14
C LYS A 77 10.45 4.86 12.27
N LEU A 78 10.40 3.55 12.34
CA LEU A 78 9.17 2.76 12.44
C LEU A 78 8.93 2.33 13.90
N PRO A 79 7.67 2.09 14.31
CA PRO A 79 7.39 1.42 15.57
C PRO A 79 7.96 -0.01 15.54
N GLU A 80 8.20 -0.58 16.71
CA GLU A 80 8.56 -2.00 16.83
C GLU A 80 7.37 -2.86 16.42
N LEU A 81 7.57 -3.70 15.41
CA LEU A 81 6.56 -4.60 14.87
C LEU A 81 7.07 -6.03 14.94
N ASP A 82 6.28 -6.91 15.53
CA ASP A 82 6.61 -8.34 15.59
C ASP A 82 6.42 -9.05 14.25
N ARG A 83 5.42 -8.59 13.48
CA ARG A 83 5.00 -9.15 12.18
C ARG A 83 4.39 -8.08 11.31
N VAL A 84 4.39 -8.29 10.01
CA VAL A 84 3.65 -7.50 9.02
C VAL A 84 2.98 -8.45 8.05
N ASP A 85 1.65 -8.52 8.14
CA ASP A 85 0.85 -9.38 7.26
C ASP A 85 0.54 -8.71 5.93
N VAL A 86 0.39 -7.36 5.95
CA VAL A 86 0.11 -6.57 4.76
C VAL A 86 0.93 -5.28 4.78
N LEU A 87 1.65 -5.02 3.70
CA LEU A 87 2.33 -3.74 3.45
C LEU A 87 1.76 -3.12 2.17
N VAL A 88 1.13 -1.94 2.28
CA VAL A 88 0.58 -1.23 1.13
C VAL A 88 1.35 0.06 0.86
N HIS A 89 2.01 0.13 -0.29
CA HIS A 89 2.67 1.33 -0.77
C HIS A 89 1.69 2.21 -1.54
N ALA A 90 0.97 3.11 -0.83
CA ALA A 90 0.03 4.04 -1.43
C ALA A 90 0.54 5.51 -1.49
N ALA A 91 1.66 5.81 -0.85
CA ALA A 91 2.29 7.11 -0.97
C ALA A 91 2.87 7.30 -2.37
N ALA A 92 2.53 8.39 -3.02
CA ALA A 92 3.08 8.75 -4.32
C ALA A 92 2.97 10.24 -4.59
N ARG A 93 3.76 10.73 -5.53
CA ARG A 93 3.66 12.04 -6.15
C ARG A 93 3.38 11.87 -7.64
N ALA A 94 2.45 12.66 -8.16
CA ALA A 94 2.20 12.79 -9.58
C ALA A 94 2.17 14.27 -9.95
N THR A 95 2.83 14.61 -11.03
CA THR A 95 2.84 15.97 -11.60
C THR A 95 3.01 15.81 -13.10
N LYS A 96 2.39 16.68 -13.86
CA LYS A 96 2.57 16.74 -15.31
C LYS A 96 3.85 17.47 -15.65
N TYR A 97 4.75 16.80 -16.35
CA TYR A 97 5.98 17.36 -16.91
C TYR A 97 6.27 16.72 -18.27
N SER A 98 6.53 17.53 -19.28
CA SER A 98 7.24 17.10 -20.49
C SER A 98 8.72 16.88 -20.18
N VAL A 99 9.49 16.37 -21.13
CA VAL A 99 10.96 16.21 -20.96
C VAL A 99 11.65 17.56 -20.78
N GLU A 100 11.19 18.61 -21.46
CA GLU A 100 11.74 19.96 -21.38
C GLU A 100 11.52 20.60 -19.99
N GLU A 101 10.35 20.35 -19.38
CA GLU A 101 9.99 20.91 -18.07
C GLU A 101 10.56 20.12 -16.89
N ALA A 102 10.98 18.89 -17.14
CA ALA A 102 11.42 17.94 -16.10
C ALA A 102 12.82 18.24 -15.61
N THR A 103 12.96 19.07 -14.56
CA THR A 103 14.25 19.39 -13.96
C THR A 103 14.84 18.20 -13.17
N PRO A 104 16.17 18.17 -12.91
CA PRO A 104 16.77 17.16 -12.05
C PRO A 104 16.14 17.06 -10.65
N GLU A 105 15.70 18.18 -10.08
CA GLU A 105 15.02 18.25 -8.79
C GLU A 105 13.64 17.57 -8.85
N ASN A 106 12.90 17.79 -9.95
CA ASN A 106 11.62 17.12 -10.19
C ASN A 106 11.81 15.60 -10.29
N TRP A 107 12.84 15.15 -11.02
CA TRP A 107 13.19 13.74 -11.12
C TRP A 107 13.51 13.13 -9.76
N ARG A 108 14.42 13.74 -8.97
CA ARG A 108 14.76 13.26 -7.62
C ARG A 108 13.51 13.13 -6.75
N ALA A 109 12.73 14.21 -6.64
CA ALA A 109 11.55 14.24 -5.77
C ALA A 109 10.51 13.15 -6.10
N HIS A 110 10.37 12.76 -7.38
CA HIS A 110 9.48 11.67 -7.77
C HIS A 110 10.12 10.30 -7.56
N MET A 111 11.38 10.12 -7.93
CA MET A 111 12.09 8.85 -7.72
C MET A 111 12.20 8.52 -6.24
N ASP A 112 12.53 9.50 -5.39
CA ASP A 112 12.70 9.28 -3.96
C ASP A 112 11.40 8.80 -3.32
N LEU A 113 10.26 9.47 -3.59
CA LEU A 113 8.99 9.08 -2.98
C LEU A 113 8.36 7.85 -3.65
N ASN A 114 8.41 7.76 -5.00
CA ASN A 114 7.64 6.73 -5.71
C ASN A 114 8.39 5.40 -5.87
N VAL A 115 9.73 5.40 -5.72
CA VAL A 115 10.57 4.22 -5.97
C VAL A 115 11.49 3.91 -4.79
N HIS A 116 12.35 4.85 -4.38
CA HIS A 116 13.34 4.60 -3.33
C HIS A 116 12.67 4.36 -1.97
N ALA A 117 11.69 5.18 -1.60
CA ALA A 117 10.98 5.01 -0.33
C ALA A 117 10.22 3.67 -0.21
N PRO A 118 9.44 3.21 -1.23
CA PRO A 118 8.88 1.86 -1.22
C PRO A 118 9.93 0.75 -1.10
N ALA A 119 11.05 0.87 -1.82
CA ALA A 119 12.13 -0.12 -1.74
C ALA A 119 12.76 -0.17 -0.35
N GLU A 120 13.09 0.98 0.23
CA GLU A 120 13.71 1.07 1.56
C GLU A 120 12.75 0.64 2.67
N LEU A 121 11.49 1.07 2.64
CA LEU A 121 10.50 0.63 3.62
C LEU A 121 10.26 -0.88 3.54
N THR A 122 10.19 -1.45 2.34
CA THR A 122 10.09 -2.90 2.18
C THR A 122 11.31 -3.60 2.77
N ARG A 123 12.52 -3.11 2.48
CA ARG A 123 13.78 -3.64 3.04
C ARG A 123 13.77 -3.60 4.57
N ALA A 124 13.34 -2.49 5.16
CA ALA A 124 13.27 -2.30 6.62
C ALA A 124 12.28 -3.26 7.31
N LEU A 125 11.15 -3.59 6.64
CA LEU A 125 10.11 -4.47 7.16
C LEU A 125 10.23 -5.92 6.68
N LEU A 126 11.25 -6.26 5.91
CA LEU A 126 11.39 -7.59 5.32
C LEU A 126 11.43 -8.74 6.35
N PRO A 127 12.12 -8.61 7.52
CA PRO A 127 12.07 -9.64 8.55
C PRO A 127 10.66 -9.94 9.07
N GLN A 128 9.84 -8.89 9.29
CA GLN A 128 8.47 -8.98 9.77
C GLN A 128 7.52 -9.55 8.70
N LEU A 129 7.73 -9.18 7.43
CA LEU A 129 7.01 -9.72 6.29
C LEU A 129 7.28 -11.21 6.11
N ARG A 130 8.55 -11.64 6.21
CA ARG A 130 8.93 -13.07 6.15
C ARG A 130 8.30 -13.86 7.30
N LYS A 131 8.31 -13.32 8.53
CA LYS A 131 7.72 -13.97 9.72
C LYS A 131 6.22 -14.21 9.56
N ALA A 132 5.51 -13.31 8.88
CA ALA A 132 4.06 -13.38 8.66
C ALA A 132 3.68 -14.13 7.38
N GLU A 133 4.63 -14.49 6.50
CA GLU A 133 4.35 -14.88 5.10
C GLU A 133 3.47 -13.82 4.40
N GLY A 134 3.81 -12.56 4.66
CA GLY A 134 2.97 -11.40 4.39
C GLY A 134 2.78 -11.08 2.91
N THR A 135 1.97 -10.08 2.65
CA THR A 135 1.65 -9.58 1.30
C THR A 135 2.11 -8.14 1.14
N VAL A 136 2.93 -7.85 0.14
CA VAL A 136 3.29 -6.48 -0.26
C VAL A 136 2.46 -6.07 -1.46
N VAL A 137 1.80 -4.92 -1.37
CA VAL A 137 0.97 -4.36 -2.44
C VAL A 137 1.55 -3.01 -2.88
N PHE A 138 1.97 -2.92 -4.14
CA PHE A 138 2.37 -1.66 -4.75
C PHE A 138 1.19 -1.03 -5.49
N ILE A 139 0.76 0.17 -5.09
CA ILE A 139 -0.19 0.94 -5.89
C ILE A 139 0.55 1.57 -7.07
N ASN A 140 0.30 1.02 -8.24
CA ASN A 140 0.89 1.46 -9.48
C ASN A 140 -0.10 2.36 -10.28
N SER A 141 -0.06 2.32 -11.59
CA SER A 141 -0.90 3.10 -12.50
C SER A 141 -0.84 2.49 -13.90
N GLY A 142 -1.81 2.79 -14.75
CA GLY A 142 -1.69 2.58 -16.19
C GLY A 142 -0.47 3.28 -16.80
N ALA A 143 -0.01 4.38 -16.17
CA ALA A 143 1.23 5.06 -16.56
C ALA A 143 2.50 4.21 -16.37
N GLY A 144 2.45 3.12 -15.62
CA GLY A 144 3.56 2.16 -15.51
C GLY A 144 3.68 1.20 -16.71
N ARG A 145 2.73 1.22 -17.62
CA ARG A 145 2.72 0.42 -18.87
C ARG A 145 2.68 1.30 -20.12
N HIS A 146 2.20 2.55 -19.97
CA HIS A 146 2.06 3.50 -21.08
C HIS A 146 2.56 4.87 -20.63
N SER A 147 3.27 5.58 -21.49
CA SER A 147 3.76 6.94 -21.22
C SER A 147 2.99 7.94 -22.10
N TYR A 148 2.83 9.15 -21.56
CA TYR A 148 2.26 10.29 -22.28
C TYR A 148 3.26 11.43 -22.27
N GLY A 149 3.19 12.32 -23.24
CA GLY A 149 4.18 13.37 -23.42
C GLY A 149 4.29 14.37 -22.26
N ASP A 150 3.25 14.47 -21.44
CA ASP A 150 3.15 15.38 -20.29
C ASP A 150 3.33 14.71 -18.92
N ASN A 151 3.74 13.44 -18.87
CA ASN A 151 3.92 12.74 -17.60
C ASN A 151 5.18 11.87 -17.50
N VAL A 152 6.25 12.30 -18.17
CA VAL A 152 7.46 11.49 -18.37
C VAL A 152 8.08 10.98 -17.07
N ILE A 153 8.16 11.83 -16.03
CA ILE A 153 8.74 11.43 -14.73
C ILE A 153 7.83 10.41 -14.04
N TYR A 154 6.55 10.73 -13.91
CA TYR A 154 5.61 9.85 -13.24
C TYR A 154 5.55 8.47 -13.91
N ALA A 155 5.46 8.44 -15.23
CA ALA A 155 5.47 7.19 -15.99
C ALA A 155 6.76 6.39 -15.74
N ALA A 156 7.92 7.03 -15.77
CA ALA A 156 9.20 6.38 -15.48
C ALA A 156 9.23 5.77 -14.08
N THR A 157 8.75 6.50 -13.05
CA THR A 157 8.68 5.96 -11.68
C THR A 157 7.74 4.76 -11.58
N LYS A 158 6.61 4.78 -12.27
CA LYS A 158 5.64 3.68 -12.26
C LYS A 158 6.11 2.46 -13.06
N HIS A 159 6.91 2.63 -14.11
CA HIS A 159 7.63 1.53 -14.77
C HIS A 159 8.68 0.92 -13.83
N ALA A 160 9.46 1.75 -13.14
CA ALA A 160 10.44 1.28 -12.16
C ALA A 160 9.78 0.51 -11.01
N LEU A 161 8.59 0.94 -10.57
CA LEU A 161 7.85 0.27 -9.50
C LEU A 161 7.35 -1.14 -9.92
N TYR A 162 7.04 -1.38 -11.20
CA TYR A 162 6.77 -2.72 -11.71
C TYR A 162 8.01 -3.60 -11.62
N ALA A 163 9.17 -3.09 -12.05
CA ALA A 163 10.42 -3.84 -11.99
C ALA A 163 10.80 -4.17 -10.54
N LEU A 164 10.59 -3.24 -9.60
CA LEU A 164 10.79 -3.49 -8.16
C LEU A 164 9.88 -4.61 -7.65
N ALA A 165 8.59 -4.57 -7.99
CA ALA A 165 7.63 -5.60 -7.58
C ALA A 165 7.99 -6.99 -8.14
N ASP A 166 8.37 -7.04 -9.42
CA ASP A 166 8.78 -8.29 -10.07
C ASP A 166 10.07 -8.86 -9.46
N GLY A 167 11.07 -8.00 -9.23
CA GLY A 167 12.32 -8.39 -8.57
C GLY A 167 12.10 -8.91 -7.15
N LEU A 168 11.29 -8.21 -6.36
CA LEU A 168 10.94 -8.64 -5.00
C LEU A 168 10.23 -10.00 -4.99
N ARG A 169 9.29 -10.23 -5.91
CA ARG A 169 8.56 -11.50 -6.02
C ARG A 169 9.48 -12.67 -6.30
N ILE A 170 10.53 -12.46 -7.07
CA ILE A 170 11.51 -13.50 -7.42
C ILE A 170 12.49 -13.74 -6.28
N SER A 171 12.95 -12.66 -5.63
CA SER A 171 13.94 -12.77 -4.56
C SER A 171 13.38 -13.25 -3.22
N GLU A 172 12.07 -13.08 -3.01
CA GLU A 172 11.39 -13.36 -1.73
C GLU A 172 10.18 -14.31 -1.92
N PRO A 173 10.42 -15.59 -2.26
CA PRO A 173 9.34 -16.54 -2.54
C PRO A 173 8.46 -16.86 -1.32
N GLY A 174 8.89 -16.51 -0.11
CA GLY A 174 8.14 -16.70 1.14
C GLY A 174 7.09 -15.61 1.41
N ILE A 175 7.04 -14.54 0.61
CA ILE A 175 6.02 -13.49 0.72
C ILE A 175 5.27 -13.33 -0.60
N ARG A 176 4.06 -12.78 -0.54
CA ARG A 176 3.30 -12.43 -1.74
C ARG A 176 3.56 -10.99 -2.16
N VAL A 177 3.73 -10.76 -3.45
CA VAL A 177 3.96 -9.42 -3.99
C VAL A 177 3.00 -9.15 -5.13
N SER A 178 2.22 -8.10 -5.01
CA SER A 178 1.17 -7.73 -5.95
C SER A 178 1.28 -6.27 -6.37
N THR A 179 0.87 -6.01 -7.58
CA THR A 179 0.70 -4.66 -8.11
C THR A 179 -0.78 -4.40 -8.38
N VAL A 180 -1.34 -3.37 -7.76
CA VAL A 180 -2.68 -2.86 -8.08
C VAL A 180 -2.51 -1.58 -8.88
N ALA A 181 -3.03 -1.54 -10.11
CA ALA A 181 -2.82 -0.44 -11.06
C ALA A 181 -4.15 0.26 -11.40
N PRO A 182 -4.60 1.22 -10.59
CA PRO A 182 -5.80 1.98 -10.88
C PRO A 182 -5.59 2.95 -12.05
N GLY A 183 -6.66 3.18 -12.81
CA GLY A 183 -6.83 4.30 -13.71
C GLY A 183 -7.20 5.59 -12.95
N PRO A 184 -7.79 6.58 -13.64
CA PRO A 184 -8.24 7.81 -12.99
C PRO A 184 -9.18 7.52 -11.82
N THR A 185 -8.79 7.95 -10.61
CA THR A 185 -9.50 7.69 -9.35
C THR A 185 -9.82 9.02 -8.68
N ASP A 186 -11.02 9.19 -8.13
CA ASP A 186 -11.47 10.40 -7.44
C ASP A 186 -10.66 10.66 -6.17
N THR A 187 -9.58 11.42 -6.32
CA THR A 187 -8.63 11.71 -5.25
C THR A 187 -8.14 13.17 -5.35
N PRO A 188 -7.64 13.76 -4.25
CA PRO A 188 -6.99 15.05 -4.30
C PRO A 188 -5.83 15.11 -5.31
N MET A 189 -5.12 14.00 -5.53
CA MET A 189 -4.05 13.91 -6.53
C MET A 189 -4.60 14.14 -7.94
N LEU A 190 -5.69 13.46 -8.33
CA LEU A 190 -6.27 13.63 -9.66
C LEU A 190 -6.85 15.03 -9.85
N LYS A 191 -7.50 15.58 -8.81
CA LYS A 191 -8.01 16.98 -8.80
C LYS A 191 -6.91 18.02 -9.04
N GLY A 192 -5.71 17.75 -8.55
CA GLY A 192 -4.54 18.60 -8.80
C GLY A 192 -3.93 18.47 -10.21
N LEU A 193 -4.31 17.46 -10.98
CA LEU A 193 -3.77 17.20 -12.32
C LEU A 193 -4.70 17.61 -13.45
N GLN A 194 -6.02 17.50 -13.24
CA GLN A 194 -7.04 17.78 -14.26
C GLN A 194 -8.43 17.89 -13.68
N ASP A 195 -9.29 18.60 -14.37
CA ASP A 195 -10.73 18.59 -14.09
C ASP A 195 -11.36 17.28 -14.57
N TYR A 196 -12.35 16.80 -13.83
CA TYR A 196 -13.12 15.59 -14.17
C TYR A 196 -14.47 15.58 -13.45
N ASP A 197 -15.38 14.78 -13.96
CA ASP A 197 -16.63 14.43 -13.29
C ASP A 197 -16.39 13.22 -12.37
N PRO A 198 -16.60 13.35 -11.04
CA PRO A 198 -16.38 12.24 -10.09
C PRO A 198 -17.19 10.98 -10.41
N SER A 199 -18.36 11.11 -11.03
CA SER A 199 -19.19 9.97 -11.45
C SER A 199 -18.56 9.14 -12.58
N GLN A 200 -17.50 9.67 -13.19
CA GLN A 200 -16.85 9.09 -14.37
C GLN A 200 -15.49 8.48 -14.10
N VAL A 201 -14.99 8.58 -12.91
CA VAL A 201 -13.71 8.02 -12.48
C VAL A 201 -13.94 6.92 -11.43
N ILE A 202 -12.89 6.23 -11.06
CA ILE A 202 -12.96 5.16 -10.06
C ILE A 202 -13.18 5.78 -8.69
N ALA A 203 -14.14 5.27 -7.92
CA ALA A 203 -14.25 5.61 -6.50
C ALA A 203 -13.05 4.98 -5.75
N PRO A 204 -12.37 5.69 -4.82
CA PRO A 204 -11.24 5.15 -4.07
C PRO A 204 -11.54 3.84 -3.34
N ALA A 205 -12.77 3.64 -2.85
CA ALA A 205 -13.23 2.40 -2.23
C ALA A 205 -13.16 1.18 -3.17
N GLU A 206 -13.29 1.37 -4.50
CA GLU A 206 -13.12 0.28 -5.46
C GLU A 206 -11.68 -0.20 -5.53
N VAL A 207 -10.72 0.72 -5.36
CA VAL A 207 -9.30 0.37 -5.26
C VAL A 207 -9.02 -0.39 -3.96
N ALA A 208 -9.62 0.02 -2.84
CA ALA A 208 -9.51 -0.69 -1.57
C ALA A 208 -10.05 -2.13 -1.68
N ARG A 209 -11.20 -2.34 -2.32
CA ARG A 209 -11.75 -3.68 -2.59
C ARG A 209 -10.83 -4.54 -3.46
N ALA A 210 -10.18 -3.96 -4.46
CA ALA A 210 -9.20 -4.70 -5.28
C ALA A 210 -7.98 -5.13 -4.43
N ILE A 211 -7.53 -4.29 -3.50
CA ILE A 211 -6.45 -4.62 -2.57
C ILE A 211 -6.90 -5.74 -1.62
N ARG A 212 -8.13 -5.67 -1.06
CA ARG A 212 -8.68 -6.74 -0.24
C ARG A 212 -8.68 -8.07 -0.98
N THR A 213 -9.11 -8.09 -2.24
CA THR A 213 -9.08 -9.31 -3.07
C THR A 213 -7.67 -9.90 -3.18
N VAL A 214 -6.63 -9.05 -3.28
CA VAL A 214 -5.23 -9.48 -3.27
C VAL A 214 -4.83 -10.10 -1.94
N VAL A 215 -5.18 -9.43 -0.85
CA VAL A 215 -4.80 -9.82 0.52
C VAL A 215 -5.49 -11.13 0.93
N GLU A 216 -6.74 -11.33 0.52
CA GLU A 216 -7.54 -12.52 0.82
C GLU A 216 -7.33 -13.67 -0.16
N ALA A 217 -6.41 -13.55 -1.12
CA ALA A 217 -6.10 -14.65 -2.04
C ALA A 217 -5.73 -15.92 -1.26
N GLY A 218 -6.23 -17.06 -1.74
CA GLY A 218 -6.04 -18.36 -1.07
C GLY A 218 -4.57 -18.75 -0.93
N PRO A 219 -4.25 -19.73 -0.06
CA PRO A 219 -2.86 -20.03 0.35
C PRO A 219 -1.96 -20.47 -0.82
N THR A 220 -2.52 -20.98 -1.90
CA THR A 220 -1.78 -21.43 -3.09
C THR A 220 -1.84 -20.41 -4.23
N THR A 221 -2.41 -19.23 -4.00
CA THR A 221 -2.69 -18.22 -5.04
C THR A 221 -1.96 -16.91 -4.75
N GLN A 222 -1.37 -16.34 -5.77
CA GLN A 222 -0.86 -14.98 -5.76
C GLN A 222 -1.45 -14.22 -6.96
N LEU A 223 -2.16 -13.12 -6.68
CA LEU A 223 -2.62 -12.19 -7.69
C LEU A 223 -1.49 -11.19 -7.96
N THR A 224 -0.75 -11.37 -9.04
CA THR A 224 0.48 -10.61 -9.29
C THR A 224 0.22 -9.21 -9.81
N GLU A 225 -0.85 -9.01 -10.58
CA GLU A 225 -1.28 -7.70 -11.10
C GLU A 225 -2.81 -7.63 -11.20
N ILE A 226 -3.37 -6.53 -10.68
CA ILE A 226 -4.79 -6.18 -10.88
C ILE A 226 -4.86 -4.78 -11.49
N GLN A 227 -5.47 -4.66 -12.66
CA GLN A 227 -5.80 -3.39 -13.26
C GLN A 227 -7.23 -3.00 -12.89
N VAL A 228 -7.40 -1.82 -12.27
CA VAL A 228 -8.72 -1.25 -11.95
C VAL A 228 -8.97 -0.10 -12.89
N ARG A 229 -9.97 -0.24 -13.78
CA ARG A 229 -10.24 0.76 -14.82
C ARG A 229 -11.65 1.36 -14.66
N PRO A 230 -11.86 2.63 -15.03
CA PRO A 230 -13.20 3.16 -15.14
C PRO A 230 -14.01 2.27 -16.09
N ARG A 231 -15.29 2.10 -15.81
CA ARG A 231 -16.17 1.28 -16.67
C ARG A 231 -16.15 1.71 -18.14
N ILE A 232 -16.01 3.00 -18.38
CA ILE A 232 -15.79 3.60 -19.71
C ILE A 232 -14.57 4.50 -19.60
N GLU A 233 -13.55 4.24 -20.40
CA GLU A 233 -12.34 5.04 -20.45
C GLU A 233 -12.65 6.50 -20.77
N LEU A 234 -11.97 7.45 -20.12
CA LEU A 234 -12.27 8.88 -20.24
C LEU A 234 -12.22 9.38 -21.71
N HIS A 235 -11.25 8.90 -22.50
CA HIS A 235 -11.07 9.27 -23.90
C HIS A 235 -12.13 8.69 -24.84
N LEU A 236 -12.92 7.70 -24.40
CA LEU A 236 -14.02 7.10 -25.18
C LEU A 236 -15.37 7.76 -24.89
N ARG A 237 -15.43 8.72 -23.97
CA ARG A 237 -16.66 9.40 -23.61
C ARG A 237 -16.95 10.52 -24.61
N LYS A 238 -18.17 10.56 -25.10
CA LYS A 238 -18.70 11.61 -26.01
C LYS A 238 -19.28 12.77 -25.18
#